data_4f190d4de714f28b98e6831d0d98671d
#
_entry.id   4f190d4de714f28b98e6831d0d98671d
#
_cell.length_a   1.000
_cell.length_b   1.000
_cell.length_c   1.000
_cell.angle_alpha   90.00
_cell.angle_beta   90.00
_cell.angle_gamma   90.00
#
_symmetry.space_group_name_H-M   'P 1'
#
loop_
_entity.id
_entity.type
_entity.pdbx_description
1 polymer ?
#
loop_
_entity_poly.entity_id
_entity_poly.type
_entity_poly.pdbx_seq_one_letter_code
_entity_poly.pdbx_strand_id
1 'polypeptide(L)'
;MIKYLTLVLPFFIVSNLQAQTKKSSDSTTFSIQSEYLSDYIYNGRADSIKYPYQTTTASLHLANGLFSNFSASYLLTPGMKGFDFFELDLGYEYKIGKKIYGELYGTKYFYSGGSNLINGNISSDIGASLNYDFNYFQFNNTIDVFFTSKADVQFTPGVEKTIYFGNADHSSWSINPYLYCNFSTVNYYESNVTRRLNGPRGPRAGQGIGSQITSSTVVQDKGFKLLNTDFSIPLSYENMHWLATFTPTYSIPFNKIETISTNTITSATGTTTNKVNSTPYSELHLNNQFFFQ
;
A
#
# COMPACT_ATOMS: atom_id res chain seq x y z
N MET A 1 -8.88 -28.60 16.42
CA MET A 1 -7.98 -27.43 16.64
C MET A 1 -8.31 -26.40 15.58
N ILE A 2 -9.12 -25.42 15.93
CA ILE A 2 -9.45 -24.29 15.03
C ILE A 2 -8.25 -23.35 15.08
N LYS A 3 -7.45 -23.32 14.00
CA LYS A 3 -6.39 -22.33 13.84
C LYS A 3 -7.08 -20.99 13.55
N TYR A 4 -6.79 -20.00 14.34
CA TYR A 4 -7.29 -18.64 14.17
C TYR A 4 -6.89 -18.14 12.78
N LEU A 5 -7.91 -17.83 11.98
CA LEU A 5 -7.76 -17.20 10.67
C LEU A 5 -7.38 -15.73 10.93
N THR A 6 -6.12 -15.40 10.87
CA THR A 6 -5.63 -14.04 11.09
C THR A 6 -5.62 -13.29 9.77
N LEU A 7 -6.35 -12.23 9.72
CA LEU A 7 -6.74 -11.44 8.54
C LEU A 7 -5.80 -10.24 8.33
N VAL A 8 -5.14 -10.05 7.20
CA VAL A 8 -4.03 -9.10 6.95
C VAL A 8 -4.05 -8.47 5.54
N LEU A 9 -3.88 -7.14 5.33
CA LEU A 9 -4.09 -6.31 4.10
C LEU A 9 -2.83 -5.80 3.38
N PRO A 10 -2.82 -5.69 2.05
CA PRO A 10 -1.95 -4.76 1.35
C PRO A 10 -2.52 -3.34 1.38
N PHE A 11 -1.66 -2.37 1.63
CA PHE A 11 -1.95 -0.98 1.40
C PHE A 11 -1.83 -0.73 -0.10
N PHE A 12 -2.93 -0.79 -0.79
CA PHE A 12 -3.07 -0.05 -2.01
C PHE A 12 -3.46 1.36 -1.61
N ILE A 13 -2.73 2.34 -2.15
CA ILE A 13 -3.37 3.60 -2.46
C ILE A 13 -4.44 3.20 -3.49
N VAL A 14 -5.56 2.68 -3.00
CA VAL A 14 -6.79 2.80 -3.73
C VAL A 14 -7.07 4.28 -3.62
N SER A 15 -6.51 5.06 -4.56
CA SER A 15 -7.16 6.29 -4.95
C SER A 15 -8.63 5.90 -4.97
N ASN A 16 -9.41 6.51 -4.09
CA ASN A 16 -10.81 6.13 -3.87
C ASN A 16 -11.53 6.12 -5.20
N LEU A 17 -11.41 5.01 -5.94
CA LEU A 17 -12.28 4.67 -7.03
C LEU A 17 -13.61 4.34 -6.38
N GLN A 18 -14.23 5.39 -5.83
CA GLN A 18 -15.63 5.37 -5.60
C GLN A 18 -16.24 5.19 -6.99
N ALA A 19 -16.61 3.96 -7.30
CA ALA A 19 -17.58 3.68 -8.34
C ALA A 19 -18.92 4.29 -7.90
N GLN A 20 -18.88 5.58 -7.53
CA GLN A 20 -20.07 6.38 -7.43
C GLN A 20 -20.51 6.63 -8.85
N THR A 21 -21.54 5.93 -9.26
CA THR A 21 -22.44 6.38 -10.33
C THR A 21 -23.11 7.72 -9.95
N LYS A 22 -22.65 8.38 -8.91
CA LYS A 22 -23.02 9.75 -8.62
C LYS A 22 -22.28 10.62 -9.62
N LYS A 23 -23.06 11.17 -10.59
CA LYS A 23 -22.83 12.34 -11.41
C LYS A 23 -21.54 13.04 -10.97
N SER A 24 -20.50 13.02 -11.84
CA SER A 24 -19.36 13.92 -11.73
C SER A 24 -19.93 15.25 -11.24
N SER A 25 -19.70 15.58 -9.99
CA SER A 25 -20.29 16.80 -9.47
C SER A 25 -19.46 17.91 -10.10
N ASP A 26 -20.12 18.78 -10.89
CA ASP A 26 -19.55 20.05 -11.33
C ASP A 26 -19.26 20.98 -10.12
N SER A 27 -19.08 20.42 -8.93
CA SER A 27 -18.89 21.12 -7.66
C SER A 27 -17.61 20.67 -6.97
N THR A 28 -16.94 21.63 -6.38
CA THR A 28 -15.81 21.36 -5.48
C THR A 28 -16.29 20.59 -4.25
N THR A 29 -15.61 19.52 -3.89
CA THR A 29 -15.91 18.72 -2.70
C THR A 29 -14.71 18.66 -1.76
N PHE A 30 -15.01 18.66 -0.47
CA PHE A 30 -14.04 18.43 0.59
C PHE A 30 -14.52 17.26 1.43
N SER A 31 -13.62 16.33 1.75
CA SER A 31 -13.93 15.21 2.63
C SER A 31 -12.81 14.93 3.61
N ILE A 32 -13.16 14.33 4.74
CA ILE A 32 -12.22 13.78 5.70
C ILE A 32 -12.58 12.31 5.88
N GLN A 33 -11.58 11.46 5.79
CA GLN A 33 -11.74 10.02 5.96
C GLN A 33 -10.78 9.50 7.02
N SER A 34 -11.17 8.43 7.67
CA SER A 34 -10.37 7.74 8.67
C SER A 34 -10.38 6.25 8.39
N GLU A 35 -9.21 5.65 8.35
CA GLU A 35 -9.01 4.25 8.00
C GLU A 35 -8.24 3.54 9.11
N TYR A 36 -8.72 2.37 9.50
CA TYR A 36 -7.99 1.43 10.34
C TYR A 36 -7.54 0.24 9.53
N LEU A 37 -6.26 -0.05 9.57
CA LEU A 37 -5.60 -1.16 8.91
C LEU A 37 -5.10 -2.15 9.96
N SER A 38 -5.52 -3.41 9.89
CA SER A 38 -5.16 -4.40 10.91
C SER A 38 -3.70 -4.86 10.85
N ASP A 39 -3.08 -4.74 9.68
CA ASP A 39 -1.67 -5.02 9.44
C ASP A 39 -1.23 -4.44 8.08
N TYR A 40 0.04 -4.16 7.92
CA TYR A 40 0.58 -3.59 6.68
C TYR A 40 1.18 -4.69 5.79
N ILE A 41 0.62 -4.83 4.58
CA ILE A 41 1.14 -5.74 3.55
C ILE A 41 1.42 -4.96 2.27
N TYR A 42 2.54 -5.23 1.65
CA TYR A 42 2.91 -4.62 0.38
C TYR A 42 3.27 -5.69 -0.64
N ASN A 43 2.58 -5.68 -1.78
CA ASN A 43 2.74 -6.67 -2.85
C ASN A 43 2.71 -8.12 -2.34
N GLY A 44 1.69 -8.45 -1.52
CA GLY A 44 1.46 -9.78 -0.96
C GLY A 44 2.45 -10.21 0.12
N ARG A 45 3.23 -9.29 0.67
CA ARG A 45 4.25 -9.57 1.68
C ARG A 45 4.04 -8.75 2.93
N ALA A 46 3.96 -9.44 4.06
CA ALA A 46 3.93 -8.85 5.39
C ALA A 46 5.28 -9.03 6.09
N ASP A 47 5.46 -8.27 7.13
CA ASP A 47 6.54 -8.49 8.08
C ASP A 47 6.20 -9.62 9.07
N SER A 48 7.20 -10.12 9.79
CA SER A 48 7.01 -11.05 10.91
C SER A 48 6.25 -10.42 12.09
N ILE A 49 6.25 -9.10 12.18
CA ILE A 49 5.52 -8.31 13.18
C ILE A 49 4.39 -7.58 12.49
N LYS A 50 3.19 -7.65 13.06
CA LYS A 50 2.03 -6.90 12.57
C LYS A 50 2.17 -5.41 12.84
N TYR A 51 1.85 -4.62 11.83
CA TYR A 51 1.85 -3.17 11.89
C TYR A 51 0.44 -2.62 11.63
N PRO A 52 -0.42 -2.55 12.66
CA PRO A 52 -1.71 -1.89 12.52
C PRO A 52 -1.53 -0.38 12.45
N TYR A 53 -2.26 0.25 11.51
CA TYR A 53 -2.25 1.69 11.28
C TYR A 53 -3.62 2.30 11.44
N GLN A 54 -3.62 3.55 11.87
CA GLN A 54 -4.72 4.48 11.71
C GLN A 54 -4.28 5.59 10.78
N THR A 55 -4.93 5.71 9.62
CA THR A 55 -4.66 6.77 8.65
C THR A 55 -5.84 7.74 8.61
N THR A 56 -5.52 9.03 8.59
CA THR A 56 -6.53 10.09 8.38
C THR A 56 -6.15 10.87 7.13
N THR A 57 -7.10 11.03 6.22
CA THR A 57 -6.91 11.71 4.94
C THR A 57 -7.90 12.86 4.82
N ALA A 58 -7.40 14.04 4.46
CA ALA A 58 -8.20 15.19 4.03
C ALA A 58 -8.09 15.32 2.50
N SER A 59 -9.20 15.32 1.81
CA SER A 59 -9.28 15.35 0.34
C SER A 59 -10.03 16.58 -0.15
N LEU A 60 -9.46 17.23 -1.16
CA LEU A 60 -10.09 18.34 -1.89
C LEU A 60 -10.14 17.98 -3.38
N HIS A 61 -11.34 17.87 -3.93
CA HIS A 61 -11.57 17.66 -5.36
C HIS A 61 -12.25 18.88 -5.94
N LEU A 62 -11.63 19.47 -6.95
CA LEU A 62 -12.14 20.65 -7.62
C LEU A 62 -13.05 20.27 -8.79
N ALA A 63 -14.01 21.12 -9.10
CA ALA A 63 -14.95 20.92 -10.21
C ALA A 63 -14.29 20.75 -11.59
N ASN A 64 -13.07 21.21 -11.76
CA ASN A 64 -12.28 21.05 -13.00
C ASN A 64 -11.48 19.73 -13.08
N GLY A 65 -11.62 18.83 -12.09
CA GLY A 65 -10.95 17.54 -12.02
C GLY A 65 -9.61 17.54 -11.28
N LEU A 66 -9.07 18.69 -10.88
CA LEU A 66 -7.87 18.71 -10.02
C LEU A 66 -8.22 18.22 -8.62
N PHE A 67 -7.32 17.44 -8.03
CA PHE A 67 -7.48 17.01 -6.65
C PHE A 67 -6.18 17.09 -5.85
N SER A 68 -6.34 17.13 -4.54
CA SER A 68 -5.26 17.02 -3.58
C SER A 68 -5.72 16.22 -2.37
N ASN A 69 -4.89 15.25 -1.94
CA ASN A 69 -5.08 14.50 -0.71
C ASN A 69 -3.89 14.71 0.23
N PHE A 70 -4.17 14.87 1.50
CA PHE A 70 -3.16 14.87 2.54
C PHE A 70 -3.50 13.80 3.56
N SER A 71 -2.60 12.85 3.75
CA SER A 71 -2.77 11.73 4.66
C SER A 71 -1.73 11.74 5.78
N ALA A 72 -2.16 11.34 6.96
CA ALA A 72 -1.30 11.14 8.12
C ALA A 72 -1.53 9.74 8.69
N SER A 73 -0.48 8.93 8.75
CA SER A 73 -0.52 7.54 9.20
C SER A 73 0.15 7.36 10.55
N TYR A 74 -0.61 6.85 11.50
CA TYR A 74 -0.20 6.60 12.87
C TYR A 74 -0.08 5.10 13.13
N LEU A 75 1.11 4.66 13.54
CA LEU A 75 1.38 3.26 13.90
C LEU A 75 0.86 2.95 15.28
N LEU A 76 0.08 1.87 15.43
CA LEU A 76 -0.56 1.45 16.67
C LEU A 76 0.19 0.33 17.41
N THR A 77 1.28 -0.20 16.86
CA THR A 77 2.05 -1.31 17.44
C THR A 77 2.59 -0.94 18.84
N PRO A 78 2.33 -1.73 19.89
CA PRO A 78 2.86 -1.46 21.22
C PRO A 78 4.38 -1.31 21.23
N GLY A 79 4.88 -0.28 21.88
CA GLY A 79 6.32 0.04 21.95
C GLY A 79 6.90 0.78 20.73
N MET A 80 6.12 0.94 19.66
CA MET A 80 6.50 1.65 18.44
C MET A 80 5.47 2.71 18.02
N LYS A 81 4.54 3.07 18.91
CA LYS A 81 3.45 4.01 18.62
C LYS A 81 3.95 5.37 18.21
N GLY A 82 3.37 5.95 17.17
CA GLY A 82 3.65 7.30 16.71
C GLY A 82 3.27 7.55 15.27
N PHE A 83 3.39 8.79 14.84
CA PHE A 83 3.30 9.13 13.43
C PHE A 83 4.45 8.47 12.68
N ASP A 84 4.12 7.70 11.65
CA ASP A 84 5.09 6.95 10.86
C ASP A 84 5.39 7.63 9.54
N PHE A 85 4.36 8.10 8.84
CA PHE A 85 4.53 8.88 7.62
C PHE A 85 3.36 9.83 7.35
N PHE A 86 3.65 10.85 6.53
CA PHE A 86 2.67 11.71 5.88
C PHE A 86 2.78 11.52 4.37
N GLU A 87 1.68 11.76 3.69
CA GLU A 87 1.55 11.63 2.24
C GLU A 87 0.82 12.83 1.66
N LEU A 88 1.31 13.34 0.55
CA LEU A 88 0.67 14.40 -0.21
C LEU A 88 0.52 13.94 -1.65
N ASP A 89 -0.74 13.81 -2.09
CA ASP A 89 -1.10 13.52 -3.47
C ASP A 89 -1.62 14.76 -4.16
N LEU A 90 -1.21 14.92 -5.40
CA LEU A 90 -1.73 15.92 -6.32
C LEU A 90 -2.04 15.23 -7.64
N GLY A 91 -3.20 15.51 -8.21
CA GLY A 91 -3.56 14.86 -9.46
C GLY A 91 -4.71 15.51 -10.21
N TYR A 92 -5.08 14.83 -11.28
CA TYR A 92 -6.14 15.25 -12.18
C TYR A 92 -6.99 14.03 -12.56
N GLU A 93 -8.27 14.11 -12.24
CA GLU A 93 -9.30 13.16 -12.68
C GLU A 93 -9.76 13.50 -14.08
N TYR A 94 -9.86 12.51 -14.95
CA TYR A 94 -10.37 12.69 -16.30
C TYR A 94 -11.49 11.70 -16.61
N LYS A 95 -12.39 12.13 -17.51
CA LYS A 95 -13.49 11.32 -18.00
C LYS A 95 -13.63 11.47 -19.51
N ILE A 96 -13.64 10.36 -20.23
CA ILE A 96 -13.79 10.30 -21.68
C ILE A 96 -15.11 9.60 -22.02
N GLY A 97 -16.12 10.39 -22.40
CA GLY A 97 -17.47 9.89 -22.62
C GLY A 97 -18.12 9.40 -21.32
N LYS A 98 -18.82 8.26 -21.40
CA LYS A 98 -19.61 7.73 -20.27
C LYS A 98 -18.97 6.53 -19.58
N LYS A 99 -17.94 5.93 -20.20
CA LYS A 99 -17.42 4.60 -19.80
C LYS A 99 -15.94 4.61 -19.43
N ILE A 100 -15.20 5.61 -19.85
CA ILE A 100 -13.75 5.70 -19.59
C ILE A 100 -13.51 6.82 -18.59
N TYR A 101 -12.78 6.54 -17.54
CA TYR A 101 -12.35 7.51 -16.56
C TYR A 101 -11.03 7.05 -15.93
N GLY A 102 -10.35 7.96 -15.29
CA GLY A 102 -9.09 7.67 -14.62
C GLY A 102 -8.46 8.90 -14.03
N GLU A 103 -7.23 8.74 -13.61
CA GLU A 103 -6.47 9.77 -12.92
C GLU A 103 -5.04 9.81 -13.42
N LEU A 104 -4.43 10.98 -13.34
CA LEU A 104 -3.00 11.20 -13.42
C LEU A 104 -2.60 11.84 -12.10
N TYR A 105 -1.59 11.29 -11.41
CA TYR A 105 -1.23 11.77 -10.08
C TYR A 105 0.26 11.66 -9.80
N GLY A 106 0.68 12.38 -8.78
CA GLY A 106 1.99 12.26 -8.17
C GLY A 106 1.88 12.37 -6.68
N THR A 107 2.60 11.49 -5.99
CA THR A 107 2.60 11.36 -4.53
C THR A 107 3.97 11.67 -3.96
N LYS A 108 4.00 12.37 -2.83
CA LYS A 108 5.19 12.58 -2.03
C LYS A 108 5.02 12.00 -0.63
N TYR A 109 5.96 11.15 -0.22
CA TYR A 109 6.02 10.52 1.09
C TYR A 109 7.02 11.21 2.00
N PHE A 110 6.63 11.42 3.26
CA PHE A 110 7.44 12.02 4.32
C PHE A 110 7.45 11.06 5.51
N TYR A 111 8.45 10.20 5.57
CA TYR A 111 8.57 9.24 6.67
C TYR A 111 9.20 9.87 7.90
N SER A 112 8.68 9.53 9.09
CA SER A 112 9.39 9.79 10.34
C SER A 112 10.66 8.92 10.38
N GLY A 113 11.75 9.45 10.91
CA GLY A 113 13.05 8.77 10.89
C GLY A 113 13.03 7.41 11.58
N GLY A 114 12.72 6.35 10.84
CA GLY A 114 12.68 4.98 11.33
C GLY A 114 11.41 4.19 11.00
N SER A 115 10.66 4.58 9.97
CA SER A 115 9.53 3.77 9.47
C SER A 115 9.93 2.32 9.25
N ASN A 116 9.08 1.40 9.70
CA ASN A 116 9.30 -0.05 9.56
C ASN A 116 8.61 -0.64 8.33
N LEU A 117 7.96 0.17 7.53
CA LEU A 117 7.26 -0.29 6.32
C LEU A 117 8.22 -0.91 5.32
N ILE A 118 7.78 -1.96 4.62
CA ILE A 118 8.54 -2.63 3.56
C ILE A 118 8.89 -1.63 2.45
N ASN A 119 7.98 -0.73 2.12
CA ASN A 119 8.14 0.32 1.12
C ASN A 119 8.63 1.66 1.69
N GLY A 120 9.01 1.74 2.98
CA GLY A 120 9.39 2.98 3.67
C GLY A 120 10.63 3.71 3.14
N ASN A 121 11.16 3.29 2.00
CA ASN A 121 12.20 3.99 1.24
C ASN A 121 11.67 4.64 -0.04
N ILE A 122 10.41 4.43 -0.40
CA ILE A 122 9.77 5.10 -1.52
C ILE A 122 9.60 6.57 -1.14
N SER A 123 10.25 7.46 -1.86
CA SER A 123 10.23 8.89 -1.56
C SER A 123 9.10 9.62 -2.27
N SER A 124 8.69 9.13 -3.41
CA SER A 124 7.62 9.66 -4.25
C SER A 124 7.23 8.64 -5.30
N ASP A 125 6.07 8.83 -5.92
CA ASP A 125 5.66 8.14 -7.13
C ASP A 125 4.93 9.07 -8.09
N ILE A 126 4.81 8.61 -9.31
CA ILE A 126 3.90 9.16 -10.32
C ILE A 126 3.11 7.99 -10.89
N GLY A 127 1.82 8.20 -11.10
CA GLY A 127 0.94 7.15 -11.56
C GLY A 127 -0.14 7.64 -12.53
N ALA A 128 -0.72 6.67 -13.20
CA ALA A 128 -1.89 6.87 -14.06
C ALA A 128 -2.84 5.68 -13.90
N SER A 129 -4.12 5.97 -13.81
CA SER A 129 -5.17 4.95 -13.86
C SER A 129 -6.03 5.09 -15.12
N LEU A 130 -6.51 3.99 -15.62
CA LEU A 130 -7.50 3.93 -16.70
C LEU A 130 -8.53 2.87 -16.36
N ASN A 131 -9.77 3.30 -16.24
CA ASN A 131 -10.89 2.44 -15.88
C ASN A 131 -11.92 2.41 -17.01
N TYR A 132 -12.46 1.25 -17.27
CA TYR A 132 -13.49 1.04 -18.29
C TYR A 132 -14.72 0.33 -17.69
N ASP A 133 -15.88 0.98 -17.80
CA ASP A 133 -17.16 0.42 -17.36
C ASP A 133 -17.83 -0.40 -18.50
N PHE A 134 -17.90 -1.72 -18.31
CA PHE A 134 -18.60 -2.65 -19.19
C PHE A 134 -20.09 -2.79 -18.88
N ASN A 135 -20.66 -1.99 -17.97
CA ASN A 135 -21.98 -2.04 -17.36
C ASN A 135 -22.19 -3.23 -16.40
N TYR A 136 -21.58 -4.37 -16.64
CA TYR A 136 -21.69 -5.56 -15.77
C TYR A 136 -20.53 -5.67 -14.78
N PHE A 137 -19.38 -5.17 -15.15
CA PHE A 137 -18.16 -5.10 -14.34
C PHE A 137 -17.32 -3.93 -14.83
N GLN A 138 -16.40 -3.50 -14.00
CA GLN A 138 -15.37 -2.51 -14.34
C GLN A 138 -14.04 -3.23 -14.54
N PHE A 139 -13.27 -2.75 -15.50
CA PHE A 139 -11.88 -3.12 -15.70
C PHE A 139 -11.02 -1.94 -15.30
N ASN A 140 -10.18 -2.14 -14.31
CA ASN A 140 -9.33 -1.12 -13.73
C ASN A 140 -7.87 -1.45 -14.06
N ASN A 141 -7.10 -0.42 -14.43
CA ASN A 141 -5.68 -0.55 -14.68
C ASN A 141 -4.96 0.63 -14.04
N THR A 142 -3.91 0.35 -13.32
CA THR A 142 -3.03 1.38 -12.77
C THR A 142 -1.59 1.06 -13.15
N ILE A 143 -0.84 2.08 -13.50
CA ILE A 143 0.60 2.02 -13.69
C ILE A 143 1.25 3.07 -12.81
N ASP A 144 2.25 2.66 -12.03
CA ASP A 144 2.99 3.51 -11.11
C ASP A 144 4.49 3.39 -11.36
N VAL A 145 5.18 4.50 -11.16
CA VAL A 145 6.64 4.53 -11.11
C VAL A 145 7.04 5.08 -9.74
N PHE A 146 7.53 4.21 -8.88
CA PHE A 146 7.99 4.53 -7.54
C PHE A 146 9.45 4.92 -7.54
N PHE A 147 9.80 5.98 -6.84
CA PHE A 147 11.16 6.48 -6.71
C PHE A 147 11.74 6.14 -5.33
N THR A 148 12.75 5.29 -5.37
CA THR A 148 13.63 4.99 -4.24
C THR A 148 15.05 5.42 -4.62
N SER A 149 16.08 4.69 -4.20
CA SER A 149 17.44 4.83 -4.80
C SER A 149 17.48 4.38 -6.27
N LYS A 150 16.54 3.56 -6.68
CA LYS A 150 16.25 3.12 -8.06
C LYS A 150 14.75 3.19 -8.28
N ALA A 151 14.33 3.34 -9.55
CA ALA A 151 12.91 3.33 -9.86
C ALA A 151 12.38 1.89 -9.87
N ASP A 152 11.13 1.75 -9.38
CA ASP A 152 10.31 0.55 -9.55
C ASP A 152 9.09 0.88 -10.39
N VAL A 153 8.72 -0.03 -11.27
CA VAL A 153 7.50 0.09 -12.08
C VAL A 153 6.51 -0.96 -11.58
N GLN A 154 5.29 -0.55 -11.33
CA GLN A 154 4.18 -1.43 -10.99
C GLN A 154 3.05 -1.28 -12.00
N PHE A 155 2.43 -2.39 -12.37
CA PHE A 155 1.21 -2.44 -13.16
C PHE A 155 0.18 -3.31 -12.45
N THR A 156 -1.00 -2.74 -12.24
CA THR A 156 -2.08 -3.38 -11.48
C THR A 156 -3.37 -3.43 -12.29
N PRO A 157 -3.54 -4.43 -13.15
CA PRO A 157 -4.83 -4.71 -13.77
C PRO A 157 -5.77 -5.38 -12.79
N GLY A 158 -7.06 -5.06 -12.90
CA GLY A 158 -8.08 -5.66 -12.07
C GLY A 158 -9.48 -5.59 -12.63
N VAL A 159 -10.35 -6.37 -12.04
CA VAL A 159 -11.78 -6.36 -12.32
C VAL A 159 -12.57 -6.21 -11.05
N GLU A 160 -13.65 -5.46 -11.10
CA GLU A 160 -14.56 -5.29 -9.97
C GLU A 160 -16.01 -5.19 -10.39
N LYS A 161 -16.91 -5.40 -9.41
CA LYS A 161 -18.35 -5.28 -9.62
C LYS A 161 -19.04 -4.75 -8.37
N THR A 162 -19.56 -3.55 -8.44
CA THR A 162 -20.42 -3.04 -7.37
C THR A 162 -21.84 -3.56 -7.51
N ILE A 163 -22.39 -4.08 -6.42
CA ILE A 163 -23.75 -4.58 -6.30
C ILE A 163 -24.41 -3.84 -5.15
N TYR A 164 -25.41 -3.00 -5.48
CA TYR A 164 -26.19 -2.25 -4.50
C TYR A 164 -27.40 -3.05 -4.02
N PHE A 165 -27.74 -2.91 -2.74
CA PHE A 165 -28.94 -3.50 -2.13
C PHE A 165 -29.47 -2.58 -1.01
N GLY A 166 -30.78 -2.60 -0.82
CA GLY A 166 -31.47 -1.71 0.11
C GLY A 166 -32.24 -0.59 -0.59
N ASN A 167 -32.80 0.30 0.18
CA ASN A 167 -33.66 1.39 -0.32
C ASN A 167 -32.78 2.65 -0.57
N ALA A 168 -32.63 3.03 -1.82
CA ALA A 168 -31.68 4.07 -2.27
C ALA A 168 -32.06 5.51 -1.88
N ASP A 169 -33.24 5.75 -1.28
CA ASP A 169 -33.72 7.14 -1.06
C ASP A 169 -32.97 7.87 0.06
N HIS A 170 -32.45 7.16 1.06
CA HIS A 170 -31.77 7.77 2.20
C HIS A 170 -30.49 7.05 2.62
N SER A 171 -30.36 5.75 2.31
CA SER A 171 -29.17 4.96 2.63
C SER A 171 -29.08 3.76 1.70
N SER A 172 -27.88 3.33 1.40
CA SER A 172 -27.62 2.15 0.58
C SER A 172 -26.56 1.25 1.18
N TRP A 173 -26.71 -0.03 0.95
CA TRP A 173 -25.66 -1.01 1.18
C TRP A 173 -25.09 -1.43 -0.17
N SER A 174 -23.81 -1.73 -0.21
CA SER A 174 -23.21 -2.34 -1.40
C SER A 174 -22.13 -3.34 -1.02
N ILE A 175 -21.92 -4.30 -1.90
CA ILE A 175 -20.70 -5.11 -1.93
C ILE A 175 -19.96 -4.83 -3.24
N ASN A 176 -18.62 -4.81 -3.16
CA ASN A 176 -17.79 -4.55 -4.32
C ASN A 176 -16.70 -5.62 -4.47
N PRO A 177 -17.05 -6.89 -4.83
CA PRO A 177 -16.04 -7.90 -5.08
C PRO A 177 -15.07 -7.44 -6.16
N TYR A 178 -13.75 -7.60 -5.89
CA TYR A 178 -12.70 -7.31 -6.84
C TYR A 178 -11.58 -8.34 -6.85
N LEU A 179 -10.90 -8.40 -7.97
CA LEU A 179 -9.69 -9.18 -8.17
C LEU A 179 -8.65 -8.29 -8.86
N TYR A 180 -7.50 -8.09 -8.21
CA TYR A 180 -6.37 -7.33 -8.75
C TYR A 180 -5.12 -8.20 -8.83
N CYS A 181 -4.32 -8.01 -9.89
CA CYS A 181 -3.03 -8.66 -10.06
C CYS A 181 -1.93 -7.59 -10.02
N ASN A 182 -0.91 -7.79 -9.18
CA ASN A 182 0.18 -6.84 -9.01
C ASN A 182 1.44 -7.34 -9.70
N PHE A 183 1.81 -6.69 -10.78
CA PHE A 183 3.07 -6.89 -11.48
C PHE A 183 4.02 -5.76 -11.11
N SER A 184 5.23 -6.07 -10.66
CA SER A 184 6.19 -5.02 -10.31
C SER A 184 7.63 -5.51 -10.41
N THR A 185 8.55 -4.54 -10.53
CA THR A 185 9.96 -4.71 -10.17
C THR A 185 10.09 -4.66 -8.64
N VAL A 186 11.25 -5.03 -8.10
CA VAL A 186 11.42 -5.21 -6.63
C VAL A 186 12.65 -4.51 -6.06
N ASN A 187 13.10 -3.42 -6.66
CA ASN A 187 14.24 -2.64 -6.17
C ASN A 187 13.98 -2.05 -4.77
N TYR A 188 12.73 -1.65 -4.47
CA TYR A 188 12.31 -1.14 -3.16
C TYR A 188 12.67 -2.09 -2.02
N TYR A 189 12.61 -3.39 -2.28
CA TYR A 189 12.87 -4.41 -1.27
C TYR A 189 14.35 -4.43 -0.84
N GLU A 190 15.28 -4.31 -1.80
CA GLU A 190 16.71 -4.18 -1.53
C GLU A 190 17.02 -2.97 -0.63
N SER A 191 16.45 -1.83 -0.97
CA SER A 191 16.62 -0.59 -0.20
C SER A 191 16.08 -0.72 1.22
N ASN A 192 14.91 -1.34 1.40
CA ASN A 192 14.29 -1.53 2.71
C ASN A 192 15.12 -2.45 3.62
N VAL A 193 15.54 -3.61 3.13
CA VAL A 193 16.34 -4.55 3.95
C VAL A 193 17.67 -3.92 4.35
N THR A 194 18.37 -3.24 3.44
CA THR A 194 19.61 -2.53 3.75
C THR A 194 19.40 -1.46 4.83
N ARG A 195 18.32 -0.68 4.74
CA ARG A 195 17.95 0.31 5.74
C ARG A 195 17.71 -0.31 7.12
N ARG A 196 16.95 -1.42 7.20
CA ARG A 196 16.65 -2.11 8.46
C ARG A 196 17.90 -2.65 9.13
N LEU A 197 18.85 -3.18 8.35
CA LEU A 197 20.10 -3.72 8.87
C LEU A 197 21.02 -2.62 9.40
N ASN A 198 21.00 -1.41 8.83
CA ASN A 198 21.87 -0.30 9.19
C ASN A 198 21.20 0.76 10.07
N GLY A 199 19.88 0.66 10.30
CA GLY A 199 19.10 1.65 11.04
C GLY A 199 19.31 1.62 12.56
N PRO A 200 18.80 2.65 13.29
CA PRO A 200 18.94 2.74 14.76
C PRO A 200 18.31 1.56 15.51
N ARG A 201 17.38 0.85 14.89
CA ARG A 201 16.69 -0.34 15.42
C ARG A 201 17.28 -1.66 14.88
N GLY A 202 18.33 -1.60 14.06
CA GLY A 202 19.04 -2.78 13.55
C GLY A 202 19.92 -3.44 14.62
N PRO A 203 20.66 -4.52 14.27
CA PRO A 203 21.44 -5.34 15.21
C PRO A 203 22.58 -4.61 15.95
N ARG A 204 22.64 -3.27 15.87
CA ARG A 204 23.58 -2.45 16.64
C ARG A 204 23.34 -2.42 18.16
N ALA A 205 22.16 -2.85 18.62
CA ALA A 205 21.83 -2.88 20.04
C ALA A 205 22.63 -4.02 20.73
N GLY A 206 23.80 -3.71 21.27
CA GLY A 206 24.60 -4.63 22.07
C GLY A 206 26.06 -4.82 21.64
N GLN A 207 26.55 -4.06 20.65
CA GLN A 207 27.95 -4.17 20.25
C GLN A 207 28.83 -3.15 20.96
N GLY A 208 29.98 -3.64 21.44
CA GLY A 208 30.95 -2.84 22.16
C GLY A 208 31.51 -1.67 21.36
N ILE A 209 32.01 -0.68 22.09
CA ILE A 209 32.63 0.53 21.58
C ILE A 209 33.74 0.16 20.59
N GLY A 210 33.63 0.55 19.32
CA GLY A 210 34.69 0.44 18.32
C GLY A 210 34.44 -0.50 17.14
N SER A 211 33.23 -1.13 17.01
CA SER A 211 32.88 -1.96 15.84
C SER A 211 31.93 -1.22 14.91
N GLN A 212 32.25 -1.17 13.63
CA GLN A 212 31.36 -0.68 12.58
C GLN A 212 30.75 -1.86 11.82
N ILE A 213 29.42 -1.91 11.76
CA ILE A 213 28.70 -2.89 10.91
C ILE A 213 28.20 -2.17 9.68
N THR A 214 28.54 -2.71 8.53
CA THR A 214 27.96 -2.31 7.25
C THR A 214 27.20 -3.51 6.69
N SER A 215 25.91 -3.31 6.40
CA SER A 215 25.07 -4.34 5.78
C SER A 215 24.61 -3.89 4.42
N SER A 216 24.73 -4.76 3.44
CA SER A 216 24.19 -4.57 2.09
C SER A 216 23.34 -5.76 1.70
N THR A 217 22.29 -5.52 0.95
CA THR A 217 21.40 -6.57 0.44
C THR A 217 21.27 -6.44 -1.05
N VAL A 218 21.31 -7.55 -1.75
CA VAL A 218 21.10 -7.65 -3.19
C VAL A 218 19.93 -8.57 -3.45
N VAL A 219 18.94 -8.11 -4.18
CA VAL A 219 17.84 -8.92 -4.72
C VAL A 219 18.34 -9.66 -5.95
N GLN A 220 18.18 -10.98 -6.00
CA GLN A 220 18.75 -11.80 -7.10
C GLN A 220 17.99 -11.61 -8.42
N ASP A 221 16.66 -11.57 -8.37
CA ASP A 221 15.82 -11.37 -9.55
C ASP A 221 14.96 -10.11 -9.39
N LYS A 222 15.33 -9.04 -10.09
CA LYS A 222 14.68 -7.73 -10.06
C LYS A 222 13.72 -7.51 -11.22
N GLY A 223 13.52 -8.53 -12.06
CA GLY A 223 12.68 -8.44 -13.25
C GLY A 223 11.25 -8.08 -12.90
N PHE A 224 10.56 -7.48 -13.89
CA PHE A 224 9.13 -7.22 -13.80
C PHE A 224 8.36 -8.54 -13.80
N LYS A 225 7.58 -8.81 -12.76
CA LYS A 225 6.87 -10.08 -12.56
C LYS A 225 5.61 -9.92 -11.72
N LEU A 226 4.69 -10.88 -11.84
CA LEU A 226 3.54 -10.97 -10.96
C LEU A 226 4.02 -11.22 -9.53
N LEU A 227 3.71 -10.30 -8.61
CA LEU A 227 4.09 -10.40 -7.21
C LEU A 227 3.01 -10.99 -6.33
N ASN A 228 1.75 -10.59 -6.59
CA ASN A 228 0.59 -11.14 -5.88
C ASN A 228 -0.71 -10.93 -6.66
N THR A 229 -1.73 -11.62 -6.21
CA THR A 229 -3.12 -11.39 -6.59
C THR A 229 -3.93 -11.16 -5.34
N ASP A 230 -4.75 -10.10 -5.34
CA ASP A 230 -5.62 -9.71 -4.25
C ASP A 230 -7.07 -9.96 -4.62
N PHE A 231 -7.78 -10.67 -3.77
CA PHE A 231 -9.22 -10.86 -3.84
C PHE A 231 -9.87 -10.24 -2.60
N SER A 232 -10.93 -9.47 -2.80
CA SER A 232 -11.66 -8.82 -1.72
C SER A 232 -13.16 -8.75 -2.00
N ILE A 233 -13.94 -8.60 -0.92
CA ILE A 233 -15.38 -8.35 -0.97
C ILE A 233 -15.71 -7.23 0.01
N PRO A 234 -15.43 -5.96 -0.31
CA PRO A 234 -15.81 -4.82 0.51
C PRO A 234 -17.31 -4.79 0.73
N LEU A 235 -17.72 -4.53 1.97
CA LEU A 235 -19.08 -4.23 2.37
C LEU A 235 -19.16 -2.78 2.79
N SER A 236 -20.00 -2.01 2.11
CA SER A 236 -20.17 -0.57 2.36
C SER A 236 -21.58 -0.25 2.78
N TYR A 237 -21.70 0.71 3.69
CA TYR A 237 -22.93 1.39 4.04
C TYR A 237 -22.74 2.89 3.80
N GLU A 238 -23.61 3.49 3.00
CA GLU A 238 -23.59 4.91 2.65
C GLU A 238 -24.90 5.56 3.01
N ASN A 239 -24.85 6.78 3.54
CA ASN A 239 -25.99 7.66 3.68
C ASN A 239 -25.61 9.09 3.21
N MET A 240 -26.48 10.07 3.42
CA MET A 240 -26.27 11.45 2.96
C MET A 240 -25.04 12.14 3.56
N HIS A 241 -24.48 11.65 4.68
CA HIS A 241 -23.46 12.34 5.45
C HIS A 241 -22.17 11.56 5.61
N TRP A 242 -22.24 10.23 5.58
CA TRP A 242 -21.07 9.40 5.82
C TRP A 242 -21.12 8.06 5.08
N LEU A 243 -19.95 7.53 4.84
CA LEU A 243 -19.71 6.22 4.26
C LEU A 243 -18.89 5.39 5.24
N ALA A 244 -19.29 4.16 5.49
CA ALA A 244 -18.51 3.19 6.24
C ALA A 244 -18.27 1.95 5.37
N THR A 245 -17.02 1.50 5.29
CA THR A 245 -16.65 0.33 4.50
C THR A 245 -15.81 -0.64 5.33
N PHE A 246 -16.16 -1.91 5.26
CA PHE A 246 -15.35 -3.02 5.77
C PHE A 246 -14.82 -3.82 4.61
N THR A 247 -13.48 -3.93 4.47
CA THR A 247 -12.79 -4.54 3.34
C THR A 247 -11.95 -5.74 3.78
N PRO A 248 -12.49 -6.97 3.76
CA PRO A 248 -11.70 -8.18 3.91
C PRO A 248 -10.96 -8.47 2.62
N THR A 249 -9.62 -8.54 2.66
CA THR A 249 -8.79 -8.82 1.49
C THR A 249 -7.98 -10.09 1.72
N TYR A 250 -7.92 -10.93 0.72
CA TYR A 250 -7.11 -12.13 0.66
C TYR A 250 -6.03 -11.97 -0.39
N SER A 251 -4.76 -11.96 0.04
CA SER A 251 -3.61 -11.77 -0.84
C SER A 251 -2.87 -13.06 -1.05
N ILE A 252 -2.64 -13.42 -2.31
CA ILE A 252 -1.91 -14.62 -2.73
C ILE A 252 -0.58 -14.18 -3.33
N PRO A 253 0.55 -14.36 -2.63
CA PRO A 253 1.86 -14.00 -3.15
C PRO A 253 2.33 -15.00 -4.20
N PHE A 254 2.97 -14.50 -5.25
CA PHE A 254 3.65 -15.25 -6.28
C PHE A 254 5.13 -14.83 -6.34
N ASN A 255 5.95 -15.63 -7.02
CA ASN A 255 7.34 -15.30 -7.32
C ASN A 255 8.15 -14.84 -6.09
N LYS A 256 8.73 -15.77 -5.39
CA LYS A 256 9.59 -15.52 -4.23
C LYS A 256 10.66 -14.46 -4.55
N ILE A 257 10.89 -13.58 -3.59
CA ILE A 257 12.00 -12.61 -3.65
C ILE A 257 13.15 -13.20 -2.84
N GLU A 258 14.21 -13.60 -3.52
CA GLU A 258 15.41 -14.10 -2.86
C GLU A 258 16.40 -12.96 -2.67
N THR A 259 16.96 -12.85 -1.46
CA THR A 259 17.93 -11.81 -1.12
C THR A 259 19.21 -12.43 -0.59
N ILE A 260 20.33 -11.82 -0.96
CA ILE A 260 21.62 -12.08 -0.35
C ILE A 260 21.99 -10.87 0.49
N SER A 261 22.02 -11.07 1.80
CA SER A 261 22.47 -10.03 2.74
C SER A 261 23.93 -10.27 3.10
N THR A 262 24.76 -9.26 2.93
CA THR A 262 26.18 -9.28 3.29
C THR A 262 26.37 -8.35 4.49
N ASN A 263 26.78 -8.92 5.62
CA ASN A 263 27.13 -8.19 6.84
C ASN A 263 28.64 -8.14 6.97
N THR A 264 29.20 -6.94 6.96
CA THR A 264 30.62 -6.70 7.19
C THR A 264 30.79 -6.03 8.55
N ILE A 265 31.47 -6.71 9.45
CA ILE A 265 31.83 -6.20 10.78
C ILE A 265 33.30 -5.81 10.75
N THR A 266 33.57 -4.52 10.90
CA THR A 266 34.94 -4.00 11.02
C THR A 266 35.19 -3.62 12.47
N SER A 267 36.16 -4.28 13.09
CA SER A 267 36.64 -3.99 14.45
C SER A 267 38.11 -3.60 14.42
N ALA A 268 38.63 -3.11 15.53
CA ALA A 268 40.05 -2.81 15.67
C ALA A 268 40.99 -4.00 15.45
N THR A 269 40.44 -5.24 15.56
CA THR A 269 41.19 -6.51 15.39
C THR A 269 41.05 -7.15 14.00
N GLY A 270 40.21 -6.59 13.13
CA GLY A 270 40.00 -7.13 11.78
C GLY A 270 38.59 -6.94 11.23
N THR A 271 38.40 -7.34 9.98
CA THR A 271 37.13 -7.28 9.28
C THR A 271 36.59 -8.69 9.04
N THR A 272 35.36 -8.94 9.47
CA THR A 272 34.66 -10.22 9.23
C THR A 272 33.46 -9.94 8.34
N THR A 273 33.30 -10.72 7.26
CA THR A 273 32.17 -10.62 6.34
C THR A 273 31.35 -11.91 6.36
N ASN A 274 30.08 -11.82 6.70
CA ASN A 274 29.13 -12.92 6.67
C ASN A 274 28.09 -12.69 5.56
N LYS A 275 27.84 -13.70 4.74
CA LYS A 275 26.75 -13.70 3.75
C LYS A 275 25.61 -14.59 4.25
N VAL A 276 24.41 -14.05 4.21
CA VAL A 276 23.20 -14.78 4.58
C VAL A 276 22.21 -14.69 3.42
N ASN A 277 21.78 -15.85 2.92
CA ASN A 277 20.68 -15.92 1.97
C ASN A 277 19.38 -15.99 2.76
N SER A 278 18.44 -15.12 2.45
CA SER A 278 17.11 -15.12 3.05
C SER A 278 16.04 -15.01 1.98
N THR A 279 14.96 -15.74 2.19
CA THR A 279 13.72 -15.61 1.41
C THR A 279 12.73 -14.91 2.32
N PRO A 280 12.16 -13.76 1.91
CA PRO A 280 11.14 -13.12 2.71
C PRO A 280 9.94 -14.03 2.87
N TYR A 281 9.29 -13.86 4.00
CA TYR A 281 8.09 -14.59 4.32
C TYR A 281 6.99 -14.32 3.29
N SER A 282 6.53 -15.34 2.61
CA SER A 282 5.44 -15.30 1.64
C SER A 282 4.39 -16.32 2.02
N GLU A 283 3.59 -16.04 3.05
CA GLU A 283 2.41 -16.84 3.35
C GLU A 283 1.14 -16.18 2.80
N LEU A 284 0.08 -16.98 2.70
CA LEU A 284 -1.26 -16.51 2.40
C LEU A 284 -1.70 -15.54 3.51
N HIS A 285 -2.05 -14.33 3.13
CA HIS A 285 -2.47 -13.30 4.06
C HIS A 285 -3.92 -12.93 3.85
N LEU A 286 -4.65 -12.83 4.94
CA LEU A 286 -6.01 -12.35 4.98
C LEU A 286 -6.08 -11.11 5.88
N ASN A 287 -6.77 -10.06 5.48
CA ASN A 287 -6.76 -8.75 6.09
C ASN A 287 -8.14 -8.11 6.21
N ASN A 288 -8.28 -7.18 7.18
CA ASN A 288 -9.47 -6.35 7.40
C ASN A 288 -9.12 -4.87 7.41
N GLN A 289 -9.82 -4.12 6.61
CA GLN A 289 -9.78 -2.69 6.58
C GLN A 289 -11.14 -2.13 7.00
N PHE A 290 -11.15 -1.12 7.87
CA PHE A 290 -12.33 -0.35 8.23
C PHE A 290 -12.11 1.08 7.79
N PHE A 291 -13.06 1.60 7.07
CA PHE A 291 -13.04 2.92 6.49
C PHE A 291 -14.27 3.71 6.92
N PHE A 292 -14.08 4.98 7.28
CA PHE A 292 -15.14 5.95 7.58
C PHE A 292 -14.85 7.27 6.87
N GLN A 293 -15.84 7.79 6.15
CA GLN A 293 -15.79 9.05 5.45
C GLN A 293 -16.99 9.93 5.81
#